data_f223625e5cc0666ebfcf0fb4ae0aa9e0
#
_entry.id   f223625e5cc0666ebfcf0fb4ae0aa9e0
#
_cell.length_a   1.000
_cell.length_b   1.000
_cell.length_c   1.000
_cell.angle_alpha   90.00
_cell.angle_beta   90.00
_cell.angle_gamma   90.00
#
_symmetry.space_group_name_H-M   'P 1'
#
loop_
_entity.id
_entity.type
_entity.pdbx_description
1 polymer ?
#
loop_
_entity_poly.entity_id
_entity_poly.type
_entity_poly.pdbx_seq_one_letter_code
_entity_poly.pdbx_strand_id
1 'polypeptide(L)'
;VREKITMKKILFLVSLLALFVLSCGAKASKDKNVIKIGVIGALTGNVAQYGTSTINGFKLKVKEINAAGGINGKKIEIVEADSKGDVQEAINAFKKMVSQDKIDIFVGEVTSGPSLAIAPLAQQAKIPMITATGTAFDITKGKDFVYRTTFTDPYQGVVVAKYAKSKGYKSITVLTNTGSDYSVGLSNAFKEQAQKEGIQVKEEQYTADDKDFRALLTKVKGYNSEVIFVPDYYNTIGLILTQAKELGINSQFMGGDGWDGIQTNFGKVANGAVFASQFAPDDPDQNVQKFIAAYKNEYKIDPIIFAALGYDTGTILETALKNVSDLSSKDAIKEAIKNFNGANLVTGSLKYDAERNPEKKVTFIEVKDGKLALKEKF
;
A
#
# COMPACT_ATOMS: atom_id res chain seq x y z
N VAL A 1 57.06 -52.62 11.86
CA VAL A 1 57.19 -51.19 11.49
C VAL A 1 56.02 -50.70 10.59
N ARG A 2 55.33 -51.59 9.86
CA ARG A 2 54.21 -51.21 8.97
C ARG A 2 52.89 -50.92 9.72
N GLU A 3 52.58 -51.49 10.87
CA GLU A 3 51.29 -51.29 11.58
C GLU A 3 51.20 -49.97 12.36
N LYS A 4 52.30 -49.41 12.85
CA LYS A 4 52.27 -48.15 13.64
C LYS A 4 52.05 -46.90 12.78
N ILE A 5 52.22 -46.98 11.46
CA ILE A 5 52.03 -45.84 10.55
C ILE A 5 50.55 -45.70 10.14
N THR A 6 49.79 -46.81 10.11
CA THR A 6 48.38 -46.82 9.76
C THR A 6 47.50 -46.25 10.86
N MET A 7 47.80 -46.52 12.11
CA MET A 7 46.99 -46.05 13.26
C MET A 7 47.10 -44.53 13.49
N LYS A 8 48.28 -43.95 13.28
CA LYS A 8 48.45 -42.47 13.36
C LYS A 8 47.73 -41.72 12.22
N LYS A 9 47.67 -42.30 11.03
CA LYS A 9 46.94 -41.71 9.88
C LYS A 9 45.43 -41.82 10.06
N ILE A 10 44.93 -42.92 10.66
CA ILE A 10 43.50 -43.09 10.95
C ILE A 10 43.08 -42.16 12.07
N LEU A 11 43.86 -41.94 13.13
CA LEU A 11 43.55 -40.97 14.18
C LEU A 11 43.54 -39.52 13.66
N PHE A 12 44.44 -39.20 12.71
CA PHE A 12 44.47 -37.85 12.11
C PHE A 12 43.28 -37.63 11.15
N LEU A 13 42.80 -38.64 10.43
CA LEU A 13 41.60 -38.53 9.59
C LEU A 13 40.33 -38.44 10.43
N VAL A 14 40.23 -39.14 11.55
CA VAL A 14 39.07 -39.09 12.46
C VAL A 14 39.01 -37.74 13.19
N SER A 15 40.14 -37.13 13.55
CA SER A 15 40.20 -35.80 14.13
C SER A 15 39.84 -34.68 13.11
N LEU A 16 40.14 -34.86 11.81
CA LEU A 16 39.75 -33.91 10.76
C LEU A 16 38.26 -34.02 10.42
N LEU A 17 37.65 -35.22 10.50
CA LEU A 17 36.22 -35.43 10.31
C LEU A 17 35.38 -34.87 11.49
N ALA A 18 35.91 -34.95 12.71
CA ALA A 18 35.26 -34.39 13.89
C ALA A 18 35.21 -32.83 13.89
N LEU A 19 36.20 -32.17 13.27
CA LEU A 19 36.18 -30.71 13.08
C LEU A 19 35.22 -30.25 11.99
N PHE A 20 34.85 -31.08 11.03
CA PHE A 20 33.88 -30.75 9.98
C PHE A 20 32.42 -30.90 10.43
N VAL A 21 32.14 -31.71 11.43
CA VAL A 21 30.78 -31.94 11.95
C VAL A 21 30.35 -30.83 12.95
N LEU A 22 31.29 -30.07 13.50
CA LEU A 22 30.97 -28.89 14.37
C LEU A 22 30.69 -27.59 13.60
N SER A 23 30.86 -27.58 12.27
CA SER A 23 30.66 -26.38 11.45
C SER A 23 29.25 -26.28 10.77
N CYS A 24 28.41 -27.31 10.91
CA CYS A 24 27.06 -27.30 10.33
C CYS A 24 25.99 -27.35 11.40
N GLY A 25 25.72 -26.21 12.05
CA GLY A 25 24.67 -26.16 13.04
C GLY A 25 24.51 -24.82 13.76
N ALA A 26 25.05 -23.75 13.23
CA ALA A 26 24.64 -22.42 13.66
C ALA A 26 23.21 -22.18 13.17
N LYS A 27 22.20 -22.70 13.91
CA LYS A 27 20.87 -22.10 13.88
C LYS A 27 21.10 -20.61 14.13
N ALA A 28 20.82 -19.78 13.12
CA ALA A 28 20.79 -18.35 13.32
C ALA A 28 19.90 -18.10 14.54
N SER A 29 20.52 -17.81 15.69
CA SER A 29 19.79 -17.42 16.88
C SER A 29 19.10 -16.13 16.53
N LYS A 30 17.77 -16.10 16.63
CA LYS A 30 17.00 -14.89 16.46
C LYS A 30 17.57 -13.84 17.42
N ASP A 31 18.11 -12.75 16.89
CA ASP A 31 18.65 -11.68 17.73
C ASP A 31 17.49 -11.14 18.57
N LYS A 32 17.55 -11.38 19.89
CA LYS A 32 16.51 -10.98 20.83
C LYS A 32 16.36 -9.46 20.96
N ASN A 33 17.31 -8.70 20.41
CA ASN A 33 17.36 -7.24 20.51
C ASN A 33 16.82 -6.51 19.28
N VAL A 34 16.30 -7.22 18.30
CA VAL A 34 15.82 -6.66 17.04
C VAL A 34 14.40 -7.14 16.77
N ILE A 35 13.58 -6.27 16.21
CA ILE A 35 12.28 -6.58 15.61
C ILE A 35 12.49 -6.57 14.09
N LYS A 36 12.37 -7.71 13.43
CA LYS A 36 12.52 -7.81 11.97
C LYS A 36 11.18 -7.58 11.28
N ILE A 37 11.10 -6.54 10.47
CA ILE A 37 9.90 -6.21 9.70
C ILE A 37 10.21 -6.42 8.22
N GLY A 38 9.50 -7.37 7.58
CA GLY A 38 9.51 -7.53 6.14
C GLY A 38 8.70 -6.43 5.47
N VAL A 39 9.23 -5.85 4.41
CA VAL A 39 8.56 -4.80 3.64
C VAL A 39 8.63 -5.12 2.16
N ILE A 40 7.49 -5.25 1.50
CA ILE A 40 7.41 -5.50 0.06
C ILE A 40 6.56 -4.40 -0.59
N GLY A 41 7.03 -3.92 -1.73
CA GLY A 41 6.30 -3.02 -2.61
C GLY A 41 6.95 -3.01 -3.99
N ALA A 42 6.26 -2.48 -4.98
CA ALA A 42 6.82 -2.26 -6.30
C ALA A 42 7.86 -1.13 -6.24
N LEU A 43 9.14 -1.45 -6.29
CA LEU A 43 10.24 -0.47 -6.37
C LEU A 43 10.62 -0.17 -7.82
N THR A 44 10.25 -1.07 -8.72
CA THR A 44 10.38 -0.94 -10.18
C THR A 44 9.04 -1.25 -10.86
N GLY A 45 8.92 -0.98 -12.16
CA GLY A 45 7.71 -1.26 -12.94
C GLY A 45 6.68 -0.12 -12.91
N ASN A 46 5.45 -0.44 -13.37
CA ASN A 46 4.41 0.56 -13.68
C ASN A 46 3.87 1.33 -12.46
N VAL A 47 3.99 0.81 -11.26
CA VAL A 47 3.49 1.41 -10.02
C VAL A 47 4.62 1.70 -9.02
N ALA A 48 5.86 1.82 -9.51
CA ALA A 48 7.06 2.02 -8.69
C ALA A 48 6.98 3.27 -7.79
N GLN A 49 6.30 4.31 -8.22
CA GLN A 49 6.11 5.51 -7.42
C GLN A 49 5.35 5.21 -6.12
N TYR A 50 4.35 4.35 -6.15
CA TYR A 50 3.59 3.94 -4.95
C TYR A 50 4.46 3.15 -3.98
N GLY A 51 5.14 2.09 -4.48
CA GLY A 51 5.98 1.25 -3.65
C GLY A 51 7.11 2.01 -2.99
N THR A 52 7.85 2.78 -3.79
CA THR A 52 8.94 3.63 -3.30
C THR A 52 8.45 4.62 -2.25
N SER A 53 7.32 5.31 -2.51
CA SER A 53 6.77 6.29 -1.58
C SER A 53 6.31 5.65 -0.27
N THR A 54 5.60 4.53 -0.33
CA THR A 54 5.14 3.80 0.86
C THR A 54 6.31 3.34 1.72
N ILE A 55 7.30 2.72 1.10
CA ILE A 55 8.49 2.20 1.80
C ILE A 55 9.31 3.34 2.38
N ASN A 56 9.48 4.45 1.65
CA ASN A 56 10.17 5.63 2.16
C ASN A 56 9.46 6.23 3.37
N GLY A 57 8.14 6.38 3.33
CA GLY A 57 7.36 6.85 4.48
C GLY A 57 7.54 5.96 5.70
N PHE A 58 7.45 4.64 5.51
CA PHE A 58 7.69 3.67 6.58
C PHE A 58 9.13 3.73 7.12
N LYS A 59 10.13 3.79 6.24
CA LYS A 59 11.55 3.93 6.62
C LYS A 59 11.83 5.20 7.41
N LEU A 60 11.21 6.32 7.02
CA LEU A 60 11.35 7.58 7.75
C LEU A 60 10.89 7.40 9.20
N LYS A 61 9.71 6.80 9.41
CA LYS A 61 9.20 6.55 10.75
C LYS A 61 10.05 5.56 11.54
N VAL A 62 10.52 4.49 10.90
CA VAL A 62 11.45 3.53 11.53
C VAL A 62 12.76 4.19 11.95
N LYS A 63 13.29 5.11 11.13
CA LYS A 63 14.48 5.90 11.48
C LYS A 63 14.25 6.72 12.76
N GLU A 64 13.09 7.38 12.90
CA GLU A 64 12.72 8.13 14.09
C GLU A 64 12.59 7.21 15.31
N ILE A 65 11.88 6.08 15.19
CA ILE A 65 11.75 5.07 16.24
C ILE A 65 13.11 4.59 16.71
N ASN A 66 13.98 4.24 15.78
CA ASN A 66 15.31 3.74 16.08
C ASN A 66 16.20 4.82 16.72
N ALA A 67 16.10 6.07 16.30
CA ALA A 67 16.81 7.19 16.94
C ALA A 67 16.35 7.42 18.40
N ALA A 68 15.05 7.23 18.68
CA ALA A 68 14.48 7.34 20.01
C ALA A 68 14.76 6.12 20.94
N GLY A 69 15.56 5.14 20.50
CA GLY A 69 15.90 3.96 21.31
C GLY A 69 15.22 2.66 20.90
N GLY A 70 14.33 2.70 19.88
CA GLY A 70 13.56 1.53 19.44
C GLY A 70 12.26 1.34 20.22
N ILE A 71 11.65 0.17 20.05
CA ILE A 71 10.44 -0.22 20.77
C ILE A 71 10.84 -1.14 21.93
N ASN A 72 10.59 -0.72 23.17
CA ASN A 72 11.00 -1.45 24.37
C ASN A 72 12.49 -1.83 24.35
N GLY A 73 13.35 -0.90 23.87
CA GLY A 73 14.80 -1.10 23.77
C GLY A 73 15.24 -1.93 22.54
N LYS A 74 14.31 -2.43 21.73
CA LYS A 74 14.64 -3.19 20.52
C LYS A 74 14.59 -2.30 19.28
N LYS A 75 15.64 -2.35 18.47
CA LYS A 75 15.69 -1.67 17.17
C LYS A 75 14.85 -2.42 16.14
N ILE A 76 14.31 -1.68 15.17
CA ILE A 76 13.64 -2.27 14.01
C ILE A 76 14.68 -2.46 12.91
N GLU A 77 14.75 -3.67 12.37
CA GLU A 77 15.47 -4.04 11.16
C GLU A 77 14.48 -4.26 10.01
N ILE A 78 14.65 -3.58 8.90
CA ILE A 78 13.80 -3.73 7.71
C ILE A 78 14.44 -4.74 6.77
N VAL A 79 13.66 -5.75 6.37
CA VAL A 79 13.98 -6.67 5.28
C VAL A 79 13.14 -6.28 4.08
N GLU A 80 13.75 -5.68 3.07
CA GLU A 80 13.06 -5.10 1.91
C GLU A 80 13.14 -5.99 0.68
N ALA A 81 12.07 -6.01 -0.13
CA ALA A 81 12.08 -6.62 -1.45
C ALA A 81 11.20 -5.85 -2.44
N ASP A 82 11.60 -5.92 -3.72
CA ASP A 82 10.86 -5.39 -4.86
C ASP A 82 9.91 -6.47 -5.41
N SER A 83 8.61 -6.19 -5.44
CA SER A 83 7.61 -7.03 -6.08
C SER A 83 7.43 -6.72 -7.57
N LYS A 84 7.96 -5.58 -8.06
CA LYS A 84 7.71 -5.05 -9.40
C LYS A 84 6.21 -4.79 -9.69
N GLY A 85 5.35 -4.88 -8.67
CA GLY A 85 3.88 -4.90 -8.81
C GLY A 85 3.33 -6.24 -9.32
N ASP A 86 4.16 -7.28 -9.35
CA ASP A 86 3.80 -8.62 -9.81
C ASP A 86 3.41 -9.53 -8.63
N VAL A 87 2.30 -10.26 -8.80
CA VAL A 87 1.75 -11.15 -7.78
C VAL A 87 2.71 -12.28 -7.42
N GLN A 88 3.35 -12.89 -8.42
CA GLN A 88 4.23 -14.05 -8.18
C GLN A 88 5.54 -13.64 -7.51
N GLU A 89 6.11 -12.51 -7.91
CA GLU A 89 7.30 -11.93 -7.27
C GLU A 89 7.01 -11.58 -5.79
N ALA A 90 5.85 -10.96 -5.52
CA ALA A 90 5.41 -10.65 -4.17
C ALA A 90 5.27 -11.90 -3.29
N ILE A 91 4.64 -12.98 -3.80
CA ILE A 91 4.51 -14.27 -3.12
C ILE A 91 5.90 -14.87 -2.82
N ASN A 92 6.80 -14.87 -3.78
CA ASN A 92 8.14 -15.44 -3.65
C ASN A 92 8.96 -14.68 -2.60
N ALA A 93 8.92 -13.35 -2.65
CA ALA A 93 9.59 -12.49 -1.67
C ALA A 93 9.03 -12.71 -0.26
N PHE A 94 7.71 -12.76 -0.08
CA PHE A 94 7.09 -13.02 1.22
C PHE A 94 7.49 -14.39 1.78
N LYS A 95 7.42 -15.45 0.98
CA LYS A 95 7.83 -16.80 1.40
C LYS A 95 9.30 -16.84 1.86
N LYS A 96 10.19 -16.14 1.13
CA LYS A 96 11.61 -16.02 1.52
C LYS A 96 11.74 -15.30 2.86
N MET A 97 11.06 -14.15 3.05
CA MET A 97 11.09 -13.38 4.29
C MET A 97 10.65 -14.21 5.50
N VAL A 98 9.60 -15.03 5.35
CA VAL A 98 9.11 -15.89 6.42
C VAL A 98 10.06 -17.06 6.68
N SER A 99 10.50 -17.75 5.63
CA SER A 99 11.24 -19.03 5.77
C SER A 99 12.74 -18.83 6.05
N GLN A 100 13.36 -17.81 5.46
CA GLN A 100 14.80 -17.57 5.54
C GLN A 100 15.13 -16.39 6.47
N ASP A 101 14.52 -15.22 6.22
CA ASP A 101 14.85 -13.99 6.95
C ASP A 101 14.22 -13.94 8.35
N LYS A 102 13.18 -14.79 8.62
CA LYS A 102 12.52 -14.95 9.92
C LYS A 102 11.91 -13.65 10.45
N ILE A 103 11.18 -12.95 9.60
CA ILE A 103 10.49 -11.71 9.97
C ILE A 103 9.48 -11.90 11.11
N ASP A 104 9.28 -10.84 11.88
CA ASP A 104 8.32 -10.79 12.97
C ASP A 104 6.98 -10.25 12.55
N ILE A 105 6.99 -9.24 11.69
CA ILE A 105 5.84 -8.50 11.17
C ILE A 105 6.07 -8.30 9.68
N PHE A 106 4.98 -8.18 8.93
CA PHE A 106 5.01 -7.85 7.52
C PHE A 106 4.25 -6.55 7.24
N VAL A 107 4.89 -5.62 6.54
CA VAL A 107 4.29 -4.37 6.03
C VAL A 107 4.29 -4.43 4.51
N GLY A 108 3.13 -4.36 3.91
CA GLY A 108 2.92 -4.51 2.47
C GLY A 108 1.71 -5.41 2.18
N GLU A 109 1.43 -5.76 1.00
CA GLU A 109 1.94 -5.18 -0.24
C GLU A 109 1.18 -3.87 -0.53
N VAL A 110 1.63 -3.12 -1.51
CA VAL A 110 1.16 -1.74 -1.75
C VAL A 110 -0.12 -1.70 -2.58
N THR A 111 -0.25 -2.61 -3.56
CA THR A 111 -1.41 -2.70 -4.45
C THR A 111 -2.34 -3.85 -4.08
N SER A 112 -3.60 -3.79 -4.55
CA SER A 112 -4.64 -4.73 -4.13
C SER A 112 -4.36 -6.17 -4.56
N GLY A 113 -4.01 -6.43 -5.81
CA GLY A 113 -3.78 -7.78 -6.33
C GLY A 113 -2.71 -8.56 -5.55
N PRO A 114 -1.47 -8.07 -5.46
CA PRO A 114 -0.43 -8.70 -4.65
C PRO A 114 -0.78 -8.80 -3.16
N SER A 115 -1.48 -7.79 -2.59
CA SER A 115 -1.93 -7.86 -1.18
C SER A 115 -2.93 -8.98 -0.95
N LEU A 116 -3.89 -9.18 -1.87
CA LEU A 116 -4.86 -10.29 -1.83
C LEU A 116 -4.16 -11.65 -1.88
N ALA A 117 -3.09 -11.76 -2.66
CA ALA A 117 -2.33 -13.00 -2.79
C ALA A 117 -1.48 -13.32 -1.54
N ILE A 118 -0.92 -12.30 -0.88
CA ILE A 118 -0.09 -12.49 0.32
C ILE A 118 -0.94 -12.68 1.58
N ALA A 119 -2.07 -12.01 1.72
CA ALA A 119 -2.88 -12.00 2.92
C ALA A 119 -3.23 -13.40 3.46
N PRO A 120 -3.67 -14.39 2.64
CA PRO A 120 -3.91 -15.75 3.13
C PRO A 120 -2.62 -16.46 3.57
N LEU A 121 -1.48 -16.15 2.97
CA LEU A 121 -0.18 -16.71 3.36
C LEU A 121 0.27 -16.16 4.72
N ALA A 122 0.08 -14.86 4.95
CA ALA A 122 0.36 -14.20 6.23
C ALA A 122 -0.53 -14.79 7.34
N GLN A 123 -1.83 -14.96 7.07
CA GLN A 123 -2.77 -15.62 7.98
C GLN A 123 -2.32 -17.04 8.33
N GLN A 124 -1.98 -17.85 7.33
CA GLN A 124 -1.52 -19.23 7.52
C GLN A 124 -0.22 -19.30 8.32
N ALA A 125 0.73 -18.42 8.04
CA ALA A 125 2.02 -18.35 8.73
C ALA A 125 1.93 -17.66 10.10
N LYS A 126 0.75 -17.14 10.48
CA LYS A 126 0.54 -16.32 11.68
C LYS A 126 1.53 -15.14 11.77
N ILE A 127 1.82 -14.51 10.65
CA ILE A 127 2.63 -13.30 10.58
C ILE A 127 1.68 -12.10 10.60
N PRO A 128 1.72 -11.22 11.62
CA PRO A 128 0.95 -9.98 11.58
C PRO A 128 1.32 -9.16 10.35
N MET A 129 0.33 -8.87 9.52
CA MET A 129 0.47 -8.14 8.28
C MET A 129 -0.32 -6.84 8.35
N ILE A 130 0.29 -5.73 7.94
CA ILE A 130 -0.42 -4.48 7.69
C ILE A 130 -0.15 -4.06 6.24
N THR A 131 -1.17 -4.06 5.39
CA THR A 131 -1.06 -3.32 4.14
C THR A 131 -1.25 -1.83 4.41
N ALA A 132 -0.29 -1.01 4.02
CA ALA A 132 -0.40 0.43 4.19
C ALA A 132 -1.47 1.02 3.26
N THR A 133 -1.58 0.51 2.05
CA THR A 133 -2.27 1.16 0.93
C THR A 133 -3.23 0.28 0.13
N GLY A 134 -3.22 -1.04 0.34
CA GLY A 134 -4.12 -1.98 -0.35
C GLY A 134 -5.58 -1.78 0.08
N THR A 135 -6.46 -1.43 -0.86
CA THR A 135 -7.85 -1.00 -0.61
C THR A 135 -8.91 -2.07 -0.84
N ALA A 136 -8.59 -3.14 -1.58
CA ALA A 136 -9.55 -4.22 -1.84
C ALA A 136 -10.07 -4.85 -0.54
N PHE A 137 -11.41 -4.96 -0.41
CA PHE A 137 -12.07 -5.36 0.84
C PHE A 137 -11.60 -6.73 1.35
N ASP A 138 -11.45 -7.69 0.45
CA ASP A 138 -11.14 -9.09 0.79
C ASP A 138 -9.70 -9.32 1.29
N ILE A 139 -8.84 -8.28 1.29
CA ILE A 139 -7.50 -8.39 1.88
C ILE A 139 -7.58 -8.78 3.35
N THR A 140 -8.43 -8.14 4.15
CA THR A 140 -8.55 -8.37 5.60
C THR A 140 -9.65 -9.35 5.97
N LYS A 141 -10.69 -9.48 5.15
CA LYS A 141 -11.88 -10.27 5.41
C LYS A 141 -11.56 -11.71 5.82
N GLY A 142 -12.04 -12.11 6.99
CA GLY A 142 -11.83 -13.47 7.51
C GLY A 142 -10.38 -13.79 7.91
N LYS A 143 -9.49 -12.79 8.10
CA LYS A 143 -8.05 -13.02 8.38
C LYS A 143 -7.60 -12.22 9.61
N ASP A 144 -7.51 -12.89 10.75
CA ASP A 144 -7.21 -12.26 12.06
C ASP A 144 -5.82 -11.64 12.17
N PHE A 145 -4.89 -12.05 11.32
CA PHE A 145 -3.50 -11.54 11.31
C PHE A 145 -3.29 -10.41 10.29
N VAL A 146 -4.33 -10.00 9.55
CA VAL A 146 -4.21 -9.04 8.44
C VAL A 146 -4.98 -7.76 8.73
N TYR A 147 -4.32 -6.63 8.61
CA TYR A 147 -4.80 -5.27 8.89
C TYR A 147 -4.54 -4.35 7.71
N ARG A 148 -5.14 -3.17 7.71
CA ARG A 148 -4.82 -2.10 6.75
C ARG A 148 -4.73 -0.72 7.42
N THR A 149 -3.96 0.18 6.83
CA THR A 149 -3.88 1.57 7.29
C THR A 149 -4.84 2.49 6.52
N THR A 150 -5.08 2.17 5.26
CA THR A 150 -5.98 2.92 4.35
C THR A 150 -7.46 2.52 4.50
N PHE A 151 -8.36 3.21 3.82
CA PHE A 151 -9.77 2.84 3.69
C PHE A 151 -9.97 1.66 2.70
N THR A 152 -11.23 1.22 2.53
CA THR A 152 -11.60 0.15 1.58
C THR A 152 -12.21 0.71 0.30
N ASP A 153 -12.13 -0.04 -0.82
CA ASP A 153 -12.81 0.29 -2.08
C ASP A 153 -14.34 0.45 -1.93
N PRO A 154 -15.05 -0.41 -1.18
CA PRO A 154 -16.48 -0.20 -0.93
C PRO A 154 -16.76 1.15 -0.26
N TYR A 155 -16.00 1.54 0.74
CA TYR A 155 -16.17 2.82 1.42
C TYR A 155 -15.84 3.98 0.48
N GLN A 156 -14.69 3.92 -0.20
CA GLN A 156 -14.26 4.95 -1.15
C GLN A 156 -15.29 5.16 -2.27
N GLY A 157 -15.78 4.06 -2.88
CA GLY A 157 -16.77 4.12 -3.96
C GLY A 157 -18.08 4.78 -3.53
N VAL A 158 -18.55 4.47 -2.32
CA VAL A 158 -19.75 5.11 -1.73
C VAL A 158 -19.51 6.61 -1.54
N VAL A 159 -18.38 7.00 -1.00
CA VAL A 159 -18.08 8.41 -0.72
C VAL A 159 -17.91 9.21 -2.01
N VAL A 160 -17.22 8.66 -3.02
CA VAL A 160 -17.03 9.34 -4.33
C VAL A 160 -18.38 9.52 -5.05
N ALA A 161 -19.28 8.52 -5.00
CA ALA A 161 -20.61 8.64 -5.61
C ALA A 161 -21.47 9.71 -4.90
N LYS A 162 -21.44 9.77 -3.57
CA LYS A 162 -22.12 10.83 -2.79
C LYS A 162 -21.55 12.21 -3.09
N TYR A 163 -20.23 12.31 -3.22
CA TYR A 163 -19.57 13.54 -3.63
C TYR A 163 -20.04 13.99 -5.02
N ALA A 164 -20.06 13.08 -6.00
CA ALA A 164 -20.57 13.40 -7.33
C ALA A 164 -22.02 13.91 -7.28
N LYS A 165 -22.87 13.27 -6.47
CA LYS A 165 -24.25 13.73 -6.24
C LYS A 165 -24.30 15.13 -5.63
N SER A 166 -23.47 15.41 -4.62
CA SER A 166 -23.42 16.71 -3.94
C SER A 166 -23.00 17.84 -4.88
N LYS A 167 -22.23 17.53 -5.94
CA LYS A 167 -21.85 18.48 -7.00
C LYS A 167 -22.92 18.62 -8.09
N GLY A 168 -24.02 17.89 -8.00
CA GLY A 168 -25.15 17.98 -8.93
C GLY A 168 -25.02 17.16 -10.20
N TYR A 169 -24.00 16.30 -10.32
CA TYR A 169 -23.80 15.46 -11.49
C TYR A 169 -24.92 14.42 -11.63
N LYS A 170 -25.42 14.25 -12.88
CA LYS A 170 -26.55 13.41 -13.22
C LYS A 170 -26.19 12.22 -14.12
N SER A 171 -25.07 12.31 -14.81
CA SER A 171 -24.61 11.28 -15.74
C SER A 171 -23.11 11.01 -15.63
N ILE A 172 -22.72 9.75 -15.44
CA ILE A 172 -21.33 9.33 -15.25
C ILE A 172 -21.03 8.12 -16.13
N THR A 173 -19.88 8.13 -16.80
CA THR A 173 -19.32 6.94 -17.42
C THR A 173 -18.17 6.42 -16.55
N VAL A 174 -18.22 5.14 -16.20
CA VAL A 174 -17.15 4.45 -15.46
C VAL A 174 -16.28 3.71 -16.47
N LEU A 175 -14.95 3.86 -16.35
CA LEU A 175 -13.98 3.10 -17.14
C LEU A 175 -13.31 2.08 -16.24
N THR A 176 -13.67 0.79 -16.38
CA THR A 176 -13.21 -0.28 -15.51
C THR A 176 -12.08 -1.09 -16.14
N ASN A 177 -10.93 -1.17 -15.50
CA ASN A 177 -9.86 -2.10 -15.83
C ASN A 177 -10.20 -3.49 -15.27
N THR A 178 -10.57 -4.42 -16.16
CA THR A 178 -10.98 -5.78 -15.75
C THR A 178 -9.83 -6.66 -15.24
N GLY A 179 -8.59 -6.27 -15.50
CA GLY A 179 -7.39 -6.94 -15.00
C GLY A 179 -6.89 -6.45 -13.63
N SER A 180 -7.63 -5.53 -12.98
CA SER A 180 -7.24 -4.93 -11.69
C SER A 180 -8.32 -5.14 -10.63
N ASP A 181 -8.00 -5.89 -9.57
CA ASP A 181 -8.90 -6.09 -8.42
C ASP A 181 -9.34 -4.75 -7.81
N TYR A 182 -8.43 -3.78 -7.73
CA TYR A 182 -8.72 -2.42 -7.30
C TYR A 182 -9.76 -1.75 -8.18
N SER A 183 -9.54 -1.71 -9.49
CA SER A 183 -10.44 -1.06 -10.44
C SER A 183 -11.83 -1.69 -10.43
N VAL A 184 -11.91 -3.02 -10.43
CA VAL A 184 -13.18 -3.75 -10.39
C VAL A 184 -13.92 -3.49 -9.08
N GLY A 185 -13.23 -3.60 -7.94
CA GLY A 185 -13.82 -3.40 -6.62
C GLY A 185 -14.39 -1.99 -6.45
N LEU A 186 -13.60 -0.98 -6.78
CA LEU A 186 -13.98 0.42 -6.67
C LEU A 186 -15.07 0.80 -7.67
N SER A 187 -15.00 0.32 -8.93
CA SER A 187 -16.05 0.53 -9.93
C SER A 187 -17.40 -0.01 -9.48
N ASN A 188 -17.42 -1.23 -8.95
CA ASN A 188 -18.66 -1.86 -8.51
C ASN A 188 -19.31 -1.09 -7.36
N ALA A 189 -18.54 -0.72 -6.33
CA ALA A 189 -19.04 0.05 -5.20
C ALA A 189 -19.55 1.44 -5.62
N PHE A 190 -18.81 2.12 -6.49
CA PHE A 190 -19.20 3.42 -7.04
C PHE A 190 -20.52 3.31 -7.83
N LYS A 191 -20.62 2.36 -8.78
CA LYS A 191 -21.82 2.18 -9.61
C LYS A 191 -23.06 1.90 -8.77
N GLU A 192 -22.95 1.00 -7.80
CA GLU A 192 -24.06 0.66 -6.91
C GLU A 192 -24.56 1.89 -6.15
N GLN A 193 -23.66 2.68 -5.56
CA GLN A 193 -24.05 3.86 -4.82
C GLN A 193 -24.56 4.98 -5.75
N ALA A 194 -23.91 5.22 -6.89
CA ALA A 194 -24.32 6.24 -7.84
C ALA A 194 -25.76 5.99 -8.34
N GLN A 195 -26.12 4.73 -8.59
CA GLN A 195 -27.50 4.35 -8.94
C GLN A 195 -28.49 4.65 -7.80
N LYS A 196 -28.12 4.36 -6.54
CA LYS A 196 -28.94 4.71 -5.36
C LYS A 196 -29.14 6.22 -5.22
N GLU A 197 -28.16 7.02 -5.61
CA GLU A 197 -28.24 8.48 -5.63
C GLU A 197 -29.04 9.03 -6.85
N GLY A 198 -29.52 8.16 -7.74
CA GLY A 198 -30.26 8.55 -8.95
C GLY A 198 -29.38 9.11 -10.06
N ILE A 199 -28.09 8.80 -10.07
CA ILE A 199 -27.15 9.17 -11.13
C ILE A 199 -27.25 8.12 -12.24
N GLN A 200 -27.34 8.56 -13.48
CA GLN A 200 -27.28 7.66 -14.65
C GLN A 200 -25.84 7.19 -14.85
N VAL A 201 -25.60 5.88 -14.81
CA VAL A 201 -24.28 5.30 -14.95
C VAL A 201 -24.21 4.45 -16.20
N LYS A 202 -23.18 4.71 -17.04
CA LYS A 202 -22.70 3.82 -18.10
C LYS A 202 -21.35 3.24 -17.71
N GLU A 203 -21.02 2.07 -18.20
CA GLU A 203 -19.73 1.45 -17.98
C GLU A 203 -19.11 1.02 -19.30
N GLU A 204 -17.81 1.27 -19.42
CA GLU A 204 -16.97 0.70 -20.45
C GLU A 204 -15.78 0.00 -19.79
N GLN A 205 -15.29 -1.05 -20.42
CA GLN A 205 -14.25 -1.90 -19.86
C GLN A 205 -13.03 -1.94 -20.78
N TYR A 206 -11.87 -2.12 -20.18
CA TYR A 206 -10.60 -2.34 -20.84
C TYR A 206 -9.75 -3.33 -20.00
N THR A 207 -8.61 -3.75 -20.55
CA THR A 207 -7.70 -4.70 -19.88
C THR A 207 -6.42 -4.01 -19.40
N ALA A 208 -5.69 -4.65 -18.51
CA ALA A 208 -4.43 -4.11 -17.97
C ALA A 208 -3.34 -3.90 -19.05
N ASP A 209 -3.43 -4.62 -20.17
CA ASP A 209 -2.47 -4.56 -21.28
C ASP A 209 -2.77 -3.44 -22.28
N ASP A 210 -3.97 -2.85 -22.24
CA ASP A 210 -4.36 -1.79 -23.16
C ASP A 210 -3.51 -0.53 -22.96
N LYS A 211 -3.06 0.04 -24.08
CA LYS A 211 -2.27 1.29 -24.10
C LYS A 211 -2.88 2.30 -25.09
N ASP A 212 -3.74 1.87 -25.98
CA ASP A 212 -4.50 2.73 -26.89
C ASP A 212 -5.99 2.67 -26.53
N PHE A 213 -6.48 3.77 -26.01
CA PHE A 213 -7.86 3.94 -25.54
C PHE A 213 -8.72 4.75 -26.51
N ARG A 214 -8.21 5.15 -27.70
CA ARG A 214 -8.91 6.07 -28.61
C ARG A 214 -10.25 5.53 -29.08
N ALA A 215 -10.35 4.22 -29.40
CA ALA A 215 -11.61 3.59 -29.80
C ALA A 215 -12.63 3.63 -28.65
N LEU A 216 -12.21 3.23 -27.44
CA LEU A 216 -13.01 3.29 -26.22
C LEU A 216 -13.48 4.73 -25.93
N LEU A 217 -12.56 5.68 -25.96
CA LEU A 217 -12.84 7.08 -25.65
C LEU A 217 -13.73 7.75 -26.70
N THR A 218 -13.64 7.35 -27.97
CA THR A 218 -14.55 7.81 -29.03
C THR A 218 -15.99 7.37 -28.73
N LYS A 219 -16.19 6.14 -28.29
CA LYS A 219 -17.49 5.64 -27.83
C LYS A 219 -17.99 6.41 -26.62
N VAL A 220 -17.13 6.59 -25.61
CA VAL A 220 -17.42 7.33 -24.38
C VAL A 220 -17.81 8.78 -24.67
N LYS A 221 -17.09 9.45 -25.57
CA LYS A 221 -17.42 10.80 -26.04
C LYS A 221 -18.85 10.91 -26.53
N GLY A 222 -19.34 9.91 -27.28
CA GLY A 222 -20.72 9.86 -27.77
C GLY A 222 -21.79 9.74 -26.68
N TYR A 223 -21.40 9.41 -25.45
CA TYR A 223 -22.32 9.33 -24.31
C TYR A 223 -22.66 10.71 -23.71
N ASN A 224 -21.82 11.69 -23.92
CA ASN A 224 -21.96 13.05 -23.37
C ASN A 224 -22.16 13.06 -21.84
N SER A 225 -21.51 12.12 -21.14
CA SER A 225 -21.56 12.08 -19.68
C SER A 225 -20.87 13.30 -19.07
N GLU A 226 -21.46 13.85 -18.00
CA GLU A 226 -20.88 15.00 -17.29
C GLU A 226 -19.56 14.65 -16.62
N VAL A 227 -19.44 13.38 -16.16
CA VAL A 227 -18.26 12.86 -15.49
C VAL A 227 -17.78 11.58 -16.17
N ILE A 228 -16.47 11.42 -16.23
CA ILE A 228 -15.80 10.12 -16.51
C ILE A 228 -15.04 9.73 -15.25
N PHE A 229 -15.48 8.63 -14.62
CA PHE A 229 -14.84 8.06 -13.43
C PHE A 229 -13.87 6.95 -13.85
N VAL A 230 -12.60 7.11 -13.49
CA VAL A 230 -11.51 6.20 -13.88
C VAL A 230 -10.81 5.66 -12.62
N PRO A 231 -11.30 4.57 -12.02
CA PRO A 231 -10.66 3.94 -10.86
C PRO A 231 -9.50 3.05 -11.31
N ASP A 232 -8.35 3.61 -11.57
CA ASP A 232 -7.13 2.89 -11.97
C ASP A 232 -5.89 3.59 -11.40
N TYR A 233 -4.70 3.16 -11.79
CA TYR A 233 -3.41 3.67 -11.35
C TYR A 233 -2.86 4.74 -12.29
N TYR A 234 -2.07 5.67 -11.73
CA TYR A 234 -1.63 6.93 -12.34
C TYR A 234 -1.09 6.80 -13.78
N ASN A 235 -0.36 5.74 -14.13
CA ASN A 235 0.20 5.58 -15.47
C ASN A 235 -0.88 5.31 -16.53
N THR A 236 -1.81 4.39 -16.25
CA THR A 236 -2.95 4.10 -17.14
C THR A 236 -3.85 5.32 -17.25
N ILE A 237 -4.16 5.95 -16.13
CA ILE A 237 -4.96 7.18 -16.06
C ILE A 237 -4.32 8.27 -16.92
N GLY A 238 -3.02 8.48 -16.80
CA GLY A 238 -2.29 9.49 -17.58
C GLY A 238 -2.39 9.28 -19.10
N LEU A 239 -2.36 8.01 -19.56
CA LEU A 239 -2.58 7.67 -20.96
C LEU A 239 -4.03 7.96 -21.40
N ILE A 240 -5.02 7.57 -20.58
CA ILE A 240 -6.45 7.85 -20.84
C ILE A 240 -6.69 9.35 -20.95
N LEU A 241 -6.19 10.14 -20.00
CA LEU A 241 -6.35 11.60 -20.01
C LEU A 241 -5.67 12.25 -21.21
N THR A 242 -4.49 11.79 -21.60
CA THR A 242 -3.77 12.30 -22.77
C THR A 242 -4.58 12.06 -24.05
N GLN A 243 -5.07 10.84 -24.24
CA GLN A 243 -5.85 10.49 -25.43
C GLN A 243 -7.26 11.11 -25.42
N ALA A 244 -7.87 11.25 -24.24
CA ALA A 244 -9.13 11.99 -24.09
C ALA A 244 -9.01 13.46 -24.50
N LYS A 245 -7.92 14.10 -24.13
CA LYS A 245 -7.62 15.48 -24.54
C LYS A 245 -7.41 15.61 -26.06
N GLU A 246 -6.68 14.66 -26.67
CA GLU A 246 -6.51 14.59 -28.13
C GLU A 246 -7.85 14.50 -28.86
N LEU A 247 -8.81 13.74 -28.30
CA LEU A 247 -10.15 13.58 -28.83
C LEU A 247 -11.11 14.73 -28.50
N GLY A 248 -10.67 15.73 -27.72
CA GLY A 248 -11.50 16.86 -27.32
C GLY A 248 -12.64 16.45 -26.37
N ILE A 249 -12.40 15.54 -25.44
CA ILE A 249 -13.35 15.18 -24.37
C ILE A 249 -13.23 16.22 -23.27
N ASN A 250 -14.35 16.87 -22.94
CA ASN A 250 -14.43 17.95 -21.95
C ASN A 250 -15.19 17.57 -20.65
N SER A 251 -15.53 16.29 -20.48
CA SER A 251 -16.15 15.80 -19.25
C SER A 251 -15.24 16.02 -18.05
N GLN A 252 -15.83 16.20 -16.86
CA GLN A 252 -15.08 16.19 -15.60
C GLN A 252 -14.48 14.80 -15.37
N PHE A 253 -13.18 14.71 -15.20
CA PHE A 253 -12.55 13.46 -14.80
C PHE A 253 -12.52 13.33 -13.29
N MET A 254 -12.90 12.14 -12.79
CA MET A 254 -12.87 11.80 -11.37
C MET A 254 -12.20 10.44 -11.16
N GLY A 255 -11.64 10.26 -9.96
CA GLY A 255 -10.99 9.01 -9.61
C GLY A 255 -10.95 8.70 -8.13
N GLY A 256 -10.27 7.61 -7.81
CA GLY A 256 -9.95 7.18 -6.46
C GLY A 256 -8.50 7.51 -6.08
N ASP A 257 -8.05 6.96 -4.97
CA ASP A 257 -6.71 7.17 -4.40
C ASP A 257 -5.56 6.73 -5.32
N GLY A 258 -5.82 5.82 -6.26
CA GLY A 258 -4.86 5.45 -7.31
C GLY A 258 -4.51 6.57 -8.30
N TRP A 259 -5.12 7.75 -8.19
CA TRP A 259 -4.70 8.94 -8.94
C TRP A 259 -3.53 9.68 -8.31
N ASP A 260 -3.28 9.49 -7.03
CA ASP A 260 -2.23 10.23 -6.33
C ASP A 260 -0.85 9.86 -6.91
N GLY A 261 -0.05 10.88 -7.20
CA GLY A 261 1.19 10.74 -7.98
C GLY A 261 1.04 11.13 -9.45
N ILE A 262 -0.19 11.30 -9.97
CA ILE A 262 -0.46 11.70 -11.37
C ILE A 262 0.25 13.00 -11.77
N GLN A 263 0.42 13.92 -10.80
CA GLN A 263 1.05 15.23 -11.00
C GLN A 263 2.50 15.12 -11.45
N THR A 264 3.19 14.03 -11.12
CA THR A 264 4.62 13.88 -11.44
C THR A 264 4.88 13.83 -12.94
N ASN A 265 4.06 13.06 -13.67
CA ASN A 265 4.25 12.84 -15.11
C ASN A 265 3.12 13.42 -15.98
N PHE A 266 1.93 13.58 -15.41
CA PHE A 266 0.72 13.89 -16.15
C PHE A 266 -0.04 15.11 -15.61
N GLY A 267 0.57 15.91 -14.73
CA GLY A 267 -0.09 17.03 -14.07
C GLY A 267 -0.79 18.00 -15.02
N LYS A 268 -0.18 18.29 -16.18
CA LYS A 268 -0.78 19.21 -17.18
C LYS A 268 -2.03 18.65 -17.84
N VAL A 269 -2.08 17.35 -18.14
CA VAL A 269 -3.25 16.73 -18.79
C VAL A 269 -4.33 16.38 -17.78
N ALA A 270 -3.96 16.18 -16.51
CA ALA A 270 -4.86 15.92 -15.39
C ALA A 270 -5.46 17.20 -14.78
N ASN A 271 -5.09 18.38 -15.26
CA ASN A 271 -5.56 19.64 -14.70
C ASN A 271 -7.09 19.74 -14.67
N GLY A 272 -7.66 20.08 -13.52
CA GLY A 272 -9.10 20.12 -13.26
C GLY A 272 -9.70 18.77 -12.82
N ALA A 273 -8.96 17.67 -12.90
CA ALA A 273 -9.44 16.38 -12.39
C ALA A 273 -9.53 16.37 -10.86
N VAL A 274 -10.48 15.58 -10.32
CA VAL A 274 -10.74 15.46 -8.89
C VAL A 274 -10.70 13.99 -8.49
N PHE A 275 -10.05 13.68 -7.37
CA PHE A 275 -9.98 12.29 -6.89
C PHE A 275 -10.03 12.19 -5.36
N ALA A 276 -10.44 11.03 -4.86
CA ALA A 276 -10.48 10.74 -3.44
C ALA A 276 -9.09 10.42 -2.90
N SER A 277 -8.76 10.94 -1.74
CA SER A 277 -7.51 10.74 -1.02
C SER A 277 -7.75 10.77 0.50
N GLN A 278 -6.69 10.63 1.28
CA GLN A 278 -6.68 10.83 2.74
C GLN A 278 -5.58 11.82 3.14
N PHE A 279 -4.98 12.48 2.16
CA PHE A 279 -3.84 13.36 2.34
C PHE A 279 -3.89 14.49 1.31
N ALA A 280 -3.63 15.71 1.74
CA ALA A 280 -3.44 16.87 0.86
C ALA A 280 -2.13 17.58 1.23
N PRO A 281 -1.27 17.92 0.25
CA PRO A 281 0.02 18.56 0.55
C PRO A 281 -0.11 19.97 1.13
N ASP A 282 -1.23 20.64 0.90
CA ASP A 282 -1.57 21.97 1.39
C ASP A 282 -2.56 21.97 2.58
N ASP A 283 -2.81 20.80 3.19
CA ASP A 283 -3.58 20.72 4.43
C ASP A 283 -2.85 21.47 5.56
N PRO A 284 -3.48 22.43 6.24
CA PRO A 284 -2.85 23.21 7.29
C PRO A 284 -2.63 22.44 8.61
N ASP A 285 -3.07 21.18 8.71
CA ASP A 285 -2.87 20.36 9.90
C ASP A 285 -1.38 20.23 10.23
N GLN A 286 -1.03 20.45 11.50
CA GLN A 286 0.36 20.46 11.95
C GLN A 286 1.07 19.12 11.78
N ASN A 287 0.35 17.99 11.93
CA ASN A 287 0.94 16.66 11.74
C ASN A 287 1.26 16.43 10.26
N VAL A 288 0.36 16.87 9.38
CA VAL A 288 0.59 16.83 7.91
C VAL A 288 1.83 17.64 7.57
N GLN A 289 1.91 18.90 8.01
CA GLN A 289 3.03 19.77 7.66
C GLN A 289 4.36 19.32 8.25
N LYS A 290 4.37 18.77 9.47
CA LYS A 290 5.58 18.16 10.07
C LYS A 290 6.07 16.97 9.27
N PHE A 291 5.15 16.08 8.89
CA PHE A 291 5.48 14.92 8.05
C PHE A 291 6.07 15.36 6.70
N ILE A 292 5.41 16.30 6.01
CA ILE A 292 5.89 16.83 4.72
C ILE A 292 7.31 17.38 4.86
N ALA A 293 7.56 18.21 5.87
CA ALA A 293 8.88 18.79 6.11
C ALA A 293 9.96 17.72 6.36
N ALA A 294 9.65 16.71 7.20
CA ALA A 294 10.56 15.60 7.50
C ALA A 294 10.84 14.75 6.24
N TYR A 295 9.80 14.42 5.48
CA TYR A 295 9.93 13.62 4.26
C TYR A 295 10.75 14.35 3.18
N LYS A 296 10.47 15.62 2.94
CA LYS A 296 11.23 16.47 2.00
C LYS A 296 12.68 16.65 2.44
N ASN A 297 12.92 16.77 3.74
CA ASN A 297 14.30 16.87 4.25
C ASN A 297 15.08 15.59 3.99
N GLU A 298 14.46 14.42 4.15
CA GLU A 298 15.11 13.11 3.97
C GLU A 298 15.28 12.74 2.50
N TYR A 299 14.21 12.84 1.69
CA TYR A 299 14.19 12.29 0.34
C TYR A 299 14.28 13.33 -0.78
N LYS A 300 14.22 14.64 -0.47
CA LYS A 300 14.31 15.75 -1.43
C LYS A 300 13.20 15.79 -2.49
N ILE A 301 12.08 15.13 -2.22
CA ILE A 301 10.88 15.08 -3.06
C ILE A 301 9.64 15.35 -2.20
N ASP A 302 8.55 15.78 -2.83
CA ASP A 302 7.26 15.92 -2.16
C ASP A 302 6.63 14.55 -1.88
N PRO A 303 6.05 14.34 -0.67
CA PRO A 303 5.32 13.12 -0.39
C PRO A 303 3.97 13.09 -1.12
N ILE A 304 3.53 11.88 -1.43
CA ILE A 304 2.17 11.56 -1.87
C ILE A 304 1.46 10.76 -0.78
N ILE A 305 0.14 10.48 -0.92
CA ILE A 305 -0.63 9.72 0.07
C ILE A 305 0.06 8.41 0.48
N PHE A 306 0.69 7.73 -0.46
CA PHE A 306 1.38 6.45 -0.22
C PHE A 306 2.50 6.60 0.81
N ALA A 307 3.23 7.70 0.77
CA ALA A 307 4.26 8.01 1.78
C ALA A 307 3.64 8.29 3.16
N ALA A 308 2.54 9.04 3.21
CA ALA A 308 1.84 9.34 4.46
C ALA A 308 1.29 8.05 5.11
N LEU A 309 0.68 7.16 4.34
CA LEU A 309 0.17 5.88 4.82
C LEU A 309 1.30 4.93 5.27
N GLY A 310 2.43 4.93 4.58
CA GLY A 310 3.63 4.20 5.02
C GLY A 310 4.15 4.69 6.36
N TYR A 311 4.24 6.01 6.55
CA TYR A 311 4.64 6.65 7.80
C TYR A 311 3.65 6.33 8.94
N ASP A 312 2.36 6.44 8.65
CA ASP A 312 1.29 6.11 9.62
C ASP A 312 1.33 4.64 10.04
N THR A 313 1.63 3.73 9.10
CA THR A 313 1.82 2.30 9.43
C THR A 313 2.95 2.10 10.45
N GLY A 314 4.05 2.83 10.32
CA GLY A 314 5.13 2.83 11.30
C GLY A 314 4.68 3.41 12.66
N THR A 315 3.85 4.45 12.66
CA THR A 315 3.28 5.06 13.88
C THR A 315 2.31 4.11 14.58
N ILE A 316 1.49 3.37 13.83
CA ILE A 316 0.60 2.33 14.36
C ILE A 316 1.43 1.25 15.05
N LEU A 317 2.47 0.74 14.40
CA LEU A 317 3.34 -0.28 14.97
C LEU A 317 4.08 0.24 16.22
N GLU A 318 4.64 1.44 16.18
CA GLU A 318 5.28 2.04 17.35
C GLU A 318 4.33 2.08 18.55
N THR A 319 3.14 2.60 18.35
CA THR A 319 2.16 2.79 19.43
C THR A 319 1.62 1.45 19.96
N ALA A 320 1.27 0.55 19.05
CA ALA A 320 0.72 -0.75 19.41
C ALA A 320 1.75 -1.60 20.18
N LEU A 321 2.98 -1.64 19.71
CA LEU A 321 3.98 -2.56 20.25
C LEU A 321 4.64 -2.07 21.54
N LYS A 322 4.54 -0.77 21.89
CA LYS A 322 5.07 -0.24 23.16
C LYS A 322 4.51 -0.95 24.39
N ASN A 323 3.27 -1.44 24.31
CA ASN A 323 2.58 -2.11 25.41
C ASN A 323 2.69 -3.65 25.34
N VAL A 324 3.43 -4.21 24.38
CA VAL A 324 3.63 -5.65 24.24
C VAL A 324 4.86 -6.07 25.04
N SER A 325 4.66 -6.88 26.08
CA SER A 325 5.75 -7.37 26.93
C SER A 325 6.62 -8.41 26.21
N ASP A 326 6.01 -9.27 25.39
CA ASP A 326 6.72 -10.30 24.60
C ASP A 326 6.55 -10.05 23.10
N LEU A 327 7.50 -9.33 22.51
CA LEU A 327 7.56 -9.04 21.07
C LEU A 327 7.95 -10.27 20.20
N SER A 328 8.16 -11.44 20.80
CA SER A 328 8.30 -12.70 20.06
C SER A 328 6.96 -13.40 19.82
N SER A 329 5.93 -13.04 20.57
CA SER A 329 4.58 -13.59 20.46
C SER A 329 3.81 -12.91 19.32
N LYS A 330 3.56 -13.65 18.22
CA LYS A 330 2.78 -13.17 17.08
C LYS A 330 1.34 -12.84 17.45
N ASP A 331 0.75 -13.62 18.37
CA ASP A 331 -0.61 -13.36 18.86
C ASP A 331 -0.66 -12.08 19.70
N ALA A 332 0.34 -11.81 20.55
CA ALA A 332 0.40 -10.58 21.32
C ALA A 332 0.55 -9.34 20.40
N ILE A 333 1.38 -9.44 19.36
CA ILE A 333 1.55 -8.38 18.35
C ILE A 333 0.22 -8.15 17.61
N LYS A 334 -0.44 -9.21 17.16
CA LYS A 334 -1.74 -9.17 16.48
C LYS A 334 -2.78 -8.44 17.34
N GLU A 335 -2.94 -8.84 18.59
CA GLU A 335 -3.92 -8.21 19.49
C GLU A 335 -3.58 -6.75 19.79
N ALA A 336 -2.31 -6.41 19.91
CA ALA A 336 -1.89 -5.02 20.11
C ALA A 336 -2.24 -4.14 18.89
N ILE A 337 -2.03 -4.63 17.67
CA ILE A 337 -2.42 -3.92 16.44
C ILE A 337 -3.95 -3.76 16.40
N LYS A 338 -4.71 -4.82 16.65
CA LYS A 338 -6.17 -4.80 16.67
C LYS A 338 -6.75 -3.74 17.61
N ASN A 339 -6.12 -3.54 18.76
CA ASN A 339 -6.56 -2.60 19.78
C ASN A 339 -6.03 -1.17 19.53
N PHE A 340 -5.34 -0.92 18.44
CA PHE A 340 -4.88 0.42 18.10
C PHE A 340 -6.07 1.37 17.94
N ASN A 341 -5.99 2.52 18.60
CA ASN A 341 -6.94 3.62 18.49
C ASN A 341 -6.13 4.93 18.59
N GLY A 342 -5.87 5.54 17.48
CA GLY A 342 -5.04 6.75 17.38
C GLY A 342 -5.70 7.88 16.64
N ALA A 343 -5.57 9.11 17.17
CA ALA A 343 -6.20 10.31 16.60
C ALA A 343 -5.23 11.20 15.81
N ASN A 344 -3.91 11.00 15.92
CA ASN A 344 -2.90 11.95 15.45
C ASN A 344 -2.00 11.36 14.34
N LEU A 345 -2.57 10.58 13.43
CA LEU A 345 -1.88 10.14 12.24
C LEU A 345 -1.84 11.25 11.19
N VAL A 346 -0.92 11.18 10.25
CA VAL A 346 -0.84 12.11 9.11
C VAL A 346 -2.13 12.07 8.28
N THR A 347 -2.71 10.87 8.11
CA THR A 347 -3.98 10.67 7.39
C THR A 347 -5.21 10.66 8.32
N GLY A 348 -5.12 11.32 9.49
CA GLY A 348 -6.22 11.49 10.44
C GLY A 348 -6.30 10.39 11.50
N SER A 349 -7.48 10.16 12.05
CA SER A 349 -7.70 9.13 13.07
C SER A 349 -7.82 7.74 12.45
N LEU A 350 -7.47 6.70 13.26
CA LEU A 350 -7.66 5.32 12.88
C LEU A 350 -8.12 4.50 14.09
N LYS A 351 -9.22 3.78 13.89
CA LYS A 351 -9.70 2.71 14.77
C LYS A 351 -10.17 1.58 13.89
N TYR A 352 -9.80 0.36 14.24
CA TYR A 352 -10.22 -0.82 13.47
C TYR A 352 -11.65 -1.24 13.78
N ASP A 353 -12.39 -1.60 12.73
CA ASP A 353 -13.67 -2.31 12.81
C ASP A 353 -13.47 -3.83 13.07
N ALA A 354 -14.58 -4.59 13.08
CA ALA A 354 -14.53 -6.04 13.27
C ALA A 354 -13.75 -6.78 12.17
N GLU A 355 -13.72 -6.23 10.95
CA GLU A 355 -13.00 -6.78 9.80
C GLU A 355 -11.58 -6.18 9.64
N ARG A 356 -11.10 -5.42 10.64
CA ARG A 356 -9.76 -4.82 10.71
C ARG A 356 -9.52 -3.76 9.63
N ASN A 357 -10.60 -3.10 9.22
CA ASN A 357 -10.58 -1.94 8.36
C ASN A 357 -10.74 -0.67 9.20
N PRO A 358 -10.04 0.40 8.91
CA PRO A 358 -10.23 1.66 9.62
C PRO A 358 -11.39 2.46 9.05
N GLU A 359 -12.13 3.13 9.94
CA GLU A 359 -12.97 4.25 9.56
C GLU A 359 -12.08 5.47 9.32
N LYS A 360 -12.14 6.05 8.14
CA LYS A 360 -11.34 7.21 7.75
C LYS A 360 -12.18 8.25 7.03
N LYS A 361 -11.82 9.51 7.19
CA LYS A 361 -12.38 10.60 6.38
C LYS A 361 -11.76 10.60 5.00
N VAL A 362 -12.53 11.00 3.99
CA VAL A 362 -12.05 11.19 2.63
C VAL A 362 -11.76 12.67 2.41
N THR A 363 -10.62 12.93 1.79
CA THR A 363 -10.21 14.25 1.33
C THR A 363 -10.25 14.25 -0.19
N PHE A 364 -11.00 15.15 -0.82
CA PHE A 364 -10.96 15.31 -2.26
C PHE A 364 -9.83 16.25 -2.66
N ILE A 365 -9.06 15.79 -3.62
CA ILE A 365 -7.92 16.49 -4.20
C ILE A 365 -8.28 16.94 -5.61
N GLU A 366 -7.91 18.16 -5.97
CA GLU A 366 -7.96 18.67 -7.33
C GLU A 366 -6.55 18.78 -7.90
N VAL A 367 -6.36 18.41 -9.16
CA VAL A 367 -5.14 18.76 -9.87
C VAL A 367 -5.29 20.19 -10.40
N LYS A 368 -4.55 21.12 -9.82
CA LYS A 368 -4.57 22.55 -10.16
C LYS A 368 -3.18 23.01 -10.58
N ASP A 369 -3.08 23.57 -11.78
CA ASP A 369 -1.80 24.02 -12.36
C ASP A 369 -0.70 22.95 -12.32
N GLY A 370 -1.12 21.68 -12.54
CA GLY A 370 -0.24 20.53 -12.54
C GLY A 370 0.21 20.07 -11.14
N LYS A 371 -0.37 20.61 -10.06
CA LYS A 371 -0.07 20.26 -8.66
C LYS A 371 -1.32 19.73 -7.96
N LEU A 372 -1.12 18.99 -6.89
CA LEU A 372 -2.22 18.55 -6.03
C LEU A 372 -2.61 19.68 -5.07
N ALA A 373 -3.90 19.91 -4.93
CA ALA A 373 -4.46 20.89 -4.01
C ALA A 373 -5.67 20.31 -3.28
N LEU A 374 -5.84 20.66 -2.01
CA LEU A 374 -7.01 20.32 -1.23
C LEU A 374 -8.26 20.93 -1.88
N LYS A 375 -9.20 20.11 -2.30
CA LYS A 375 -10.50 20.55 -2.81
C LYS A 375 -11.52 20.66 -1.69
N GLU A 376 -11.68 19.58 -0.92
CA GLU A 376 -12.70 19.48 0.13
C GLU A 376 -12.42 18.29 1.06
N LYS A 377 -12.72 18.44 2.35
CA LYS A 377 -12.81 17.32 3.31
C LYS A 377 -14.28 16.89 3.40
N PHE A 378 -14.56 15.63 3.12
CA PHE A 378 -15.92 15.11 2.94
C PHE A 378 -16.27 14.00 3.94
#